data_2dd4bb894a057cf246922f838ed49137
#
_entry.id   2dd4bb894a057cf246922f838ed49137
#
_cell.length_a   1.000
_cell.length_b   1.000
_cell.length_c   1.000
_cell.angle_alpha   90.00
_cell.angle_beta   90.00
_cell.angle_gamma   90.00
#
_symmetry.space_group_name_H-M   'P 1'
#
loop_
_entity.id
_entity.type
_entity.pdbx_description
1 polymer ?
#
loop_
_entity_poly.entity_id
_entity_poly.type
_entity_poly.pdbx_seq_one_letter_code
_entity_poly.pdbx_strand_id
1 'polypeptide(L)'
;MADQSNHIPIESDLIKGCIEGNPDMQRMLYQRFSSKMYGVCLRYCENTEDASDVLQEGFIKVYRSLQKFRAEGSFEGWIRRIFINTAIEHYRKKVKLYNVTEVQENTIEDTDLDILSSLAVKDILNIVNELSPGYKQVFNMHVIEGYSHKEIAEILGITEGTSKSQLARAKGVLKKIIETKKIPNSANEK
;
A
#
# COMPACT_ATOMS: atom_id res chain seq x y z
N MET A 1 37.37 -3.18 23.63
CA MET A 1 36.63 -3.21 22.33
C MET A 1 35.47 -4.17 22.54
N ALA A 2 34.27 -3.62 22.73
CA ALA A 2 33.09 -4.43 22.99
C ALA A 2 32.59 -5.00 21.65
N ASP A 3 32.51 -6.33 21.64
CA ASP A 3 31.89 -7.11 20.56
C ASP A 3 30.44 -6.67 20.39
N GLN A 4 30.16 -5.86 19.35
CA GLN A 4 28.80 -5.55 18.93
C GLN A 4 28.29 -6.76 18.12
N SER A 5 28.01 -7.85 18.85
CA SER A 5 27.21 -8.92 18.30
C SER A 5 25.89 -8.31 17.81
N ASN A 6 25.67 -8.42 16.51
CA ASN A 6 24.49 -7.89 15.77
C ASN A 6 23.23 -8.67 16.21
N HIS A 7 22.85 -8.48 17.48
CA HIS A 7 21.68 -9.14 18.07
C HIS A 7 20.43 -8.44 17.56
N ILE A 8 19.80 -9.06 16.56
CA ILE A 8 18.49 -8.59 16.07
C ILE A 8 17.48 -8.85 17.20
N PRO A 9 16.90 -7.80 17.82
CA PRO A 9 15.97 -7.99 18.92
C PRO A 9 14.73 -8.76 18.43
N ILE A 10 14.19 -9.58 19.30
CA ILE A 10 12.91 -10.23 19.04
C ILE A 10 11.81 -9.15 18.94
N GLU A 11 10.75 -9.46 18.24
CA GLU A 11 9.71 -8.47 17.91
C GLU A 11 9.09 -7.81 19.17
N SER A 12 8.91 -8.56 20.24
CA SER A 12 8.41 -8.04 21.53
C SER A 12 9.33 -6.99 22.16
N ASP A 13 10.65 -7.22 22.12
CA ASP A 13 11.63 -6.28 22.69
C ASP A 13 11.72 -5.02 21.83
N LEU A 14 11.62 -5.16 20.50
CA LEU A 14 11.58 -4.06 19.57
C LEU A 14 10.36 -3.16 19.84
N ILE A 15 9.18 -3.76 20.00
CA ILE A 15 7.94 -3.03 20.32
C ILE A 15 8.06 -2.32 21.65
N LYS A 16 8.54 -3.02 22.69
CA LYS A 16 8.71 -2.46 24.04
C LYS A 16 9.67 -1.27 24.04
N GLY A 17 10.85 -1.43 23.43
CA GLY A 17 11.80 -0.34 23.34
C GLY A 17 11.27 0.88 22.56
N CYS A 18 10.48 0.64 21.51
CA CYS A 18 9.82 1.74 20.80
C CYS A 18 8.78 2.46 21.66
N ILE A 19 8.01 1.74 22.49
CA ILE A 19 7.05 2.32 23.45
C ILE A 19 7.76 3.16 24.51
N GLU A 20 8.92 2.72 24.97
CA GLU A 20 9.77 3.43 25.94
C GLU A 20 10.49 4.65 25.31
N GLY A 21 10.33 4.87 24.01
CA GLY A 21 10.92 6.01 23.30
C GLY A 21 12.40 5.82 22.94
N ASN A 22 12.91 4.59 22.95
CA ASN A 22 14.30 4.29 22.57
C ASN A 22 14.54 4.59 21.08
N PRO A 23 15.42 5.55 20.72
CA PRO A 23 15.62 5.95 19.32
C PRO A 23 16.22 4.83 18.44
N ASP A 24 17.05 3.97 19.02
CA ASP A 24 17.67 2.87 18.28
C ASP A 24 16.62 1.81 17.92
N MET A 25 15.73 1.47 18.84
CA MET A 25 14.63 0.55 18.60
C MET A 25 13.64 1.12 17.57
N GLN A 26 13.36 2.43 17.62
CA GLN A 26 12.54 3.09 16.61
C GLN A 26 13.20 3.04 15.22
N ARG A 27 14.51 3.31 15.14
CA ARG A 27 15.27 3.18 13.90
C ARG A 27 15.24 1.75 13.34
N MET A 28 15.44 0.74 14.20
CA MET A 28 15.39 -0.67 13.80
C MET A 28 14.00 -1.08 13.31
N LEU A 29 12.94 -0.62 13.96
CA LEU A 29 11.56 -0.86 13.52
C LEU A 29 11.33 -0.25 12.13
N TYR A 30 11.74 1.00 11.93
CA TYR A 30 11.67 1.65 10.63
C TYR A 30 12.41 0.85 9.56
N GLN A 31 13.68 0.50 9.79
CA GLN A 31 14.49 -0.26 8.84
C GLN A 31 13.87 -1.62 8.50
N ARG A 32 13.26 -2.30 9.48
CA ARG A 32 12.65 -3.61 9.29
C ARG A 32 11.38 -3.57 8.43
N PHE A 33 10.60 -2.51 8.51
CA PHE A 33 9.27 -2.46 7.88
C PHE A 33 9.15 -1.42 6.76
N SER A 34 10.06 -0.45 6.62
CA SER A 34 9.94 0.66 5.67
C SER A 34 9.77 0.18 4.22
N SER A 35 10.61 -0.71 3.74
CA SER A 35 10.55 -1.23 2.37
C SER A 35 9.20 -1.92 2.07
N LYS A 36 8.74 -2.79 2.99
CA LYS A 36 7.45 -3.48 2.83
C LYS A 36 6.28 -2.50 2.85
N MET A 37 6.30 -1.52 3.76
CA MET A 37 5.23 -0.54 3.90
C MET A 37 5.24 0.46 2.75
N TYR A 38 6.39 0.81 2.21
CA TYR A 38 6.48 1.60 0.99
C TYR A 38 5.83 0.89 -0.20
N GLY A 39 6.07 -0.43 -0.35
CA GLY A 39 5.36 -1.25 -1.33
C GLY A 39 3.83 -1.28 -1.13
N VAL A 40 3.35 -1.16 0.13
CA VAL A 40 1.92 -0.96 0.40
C VAL A 40 1.48 0.42 -0.10
N CYS A 41 2.20 1.49 0.25
CA CYS A 41 1.86 2.86 -0.15
C CYS A 41 1.76 3.00 -1.67
N LEU A 42 2.72 2.47 -2.43
CA LEU A 42 2.74 2.51 -3.90
C LEU A 42 1.51 1.86 -4.55
N ARG A 43 0.86 0.90 -3.90
CA ARG A 43 -0.37 0.29 -4.41
C ARG A 43 -1.61 1.16 -4.24
N TYR A 44 -1.59 2.10 -3.30
CA TYR A 44 -2.73 2.94 -2.97
C TYR A 44 -2.57 4.38 -3.44
N CYS A 45 -1.34 4.87 -3.57
CA CYS A 45 -1.03 6.22 -4.01
C CYS A 45 -0.96 6.32 -5.55
N GLU A 46 -1.04 7.53 -6.07
CA GLU A 46 -1.00 7.81 -7.51
C GLU A 46 0.42 8.05 -8.01
N ASN A 47 1.32 8.49 -7.14
CA ASN A 47 2.72 8.80 -7.45
C ASN A 47 3.61 8.47 -6.25
N THR A 48 4.92 8.56 -6.45
CA THR A 48 5.94 8.24 -5.45
C THR A 48 6.06 9.28 -4.34
N GLU A 49 5.71 10.53 -4.63
CA GLU A 49 5.71 11.62 -3.63
C GLU A 49 4.61 11.35 -2.61
N ASP A 50 3.36 11.15 -3.05
CA ASP A 50 2.26 10.75 -2.19
C ASP A 50 2.59 9.49 -1.39
N ALA A 51 3.25 8.50 -2.02
CA ALA A 51 3.63 7.26 -1.33
C ALA A 51 4.66 7.51 -0.24
N SER A 52 5.60 8.43 -0.45
CA SER A 52 6.61 8.82 0.55
C SER A 52 5.98 9.58 1.71
N ASP A 53 5.04 10.49 1.44
CA ASP A 53 4.31 11.22 2.47
C ASP A 53 3.47 10.27 3.33
N VAL A 54 2.75 9.34 2.69
CA VAL A 54 1.98 8.31 3.37
C VAL A 54 2.88 7.39 4.20
N LEU A 55 4.09 7.08 3.72
CA LEU A 55 5.07 6.30 4.47
C LEU A 55 5.46 7.01 5.77
N GLN A 56 5.78 8.29 5.71
CA GLN A 56 6.16 9.08 6.88
C GLN A 56 4.98 9.21 7.86
N GLU A 57 3.80 9.62 7.37
CA GLU A 57 2.60 9.74 8.20
C GLU A 57 2.22 8.39 8.84
N GLY A 58 2.34 7.30 8.09
CA GLY A 58 2.09 5.94 8.56
C GLY A 58 2.97 5.56 9.74
N PHE A 59 4.29 5.79 9.65
CA PHE A 59 5.21 5.51 10.77
C PHE A 59 4.94 6.39 11.97
N ILE A 60 4.60 7.67 11.80
CA ILE A 60 4.18 8.53 12.92
C ILE A 60 2.97 7.92 13.63
N LYS A 61 1.97 7.43 12.88
CA LYS A 61 0.78 6.78 13.44
C LYS A 61 1.13 5.44 14.12
N VAL A 62 2.04 4.66 13.54
CA VAL A 62 2.54 3.41 14.15
C VAL A 62 3.13 3.73 15.52
N TYR A 63 4.11 4.63 15.64
CA TYR A 63 4.75 4.96 16.92
C TYR A 63 3.75 5.48 17.96
N ARG A 64 2.81 6.33 17.57
CA ARG A 64 1.77 6.86 18.47
C ARG A 64 0.79 5.80 18.96
N SER A 65 0.63 4.71 18.23
CA SER A 65 -0.37 3.67 18.52
C SER A 65 0.22 2.34 18.98
N LEU A 66 1.55 2.22 19.14
CA LEU A 66 2.20 0.98 19.56
C LEU A 66 1.61 0.40 20.86
N GLN A 67 1.27 1.26 21.83
CA GLN A 67 0.65 0.84 23.09
C GLN A 67 -0.73 0.16 22.91
N LYS A 68 -1.38 0.35 21.75
CA LYS A 68 -2.68 -0.25 21.41
C LYS A 68 -2.55 -1.62 20.75
N PHE A 69 -1.34 -2.04 20.41
CA PHE A 69 -1.11 -3.36 19.84
C PHE A 69 -1.31 -4.45 20.88
N ARG A 70 -2.31 -5.31 20.67
CA ARG A 70 -2.73 -6.35 21.64
C ARG A 70 -2.12 -7.71 21.40
N ALA A 71 -1.27 -7.86 20.39
CA ALA A 71 -0.70 -9.15 19.95
C ALA A 71 -1.77 -10.22 19.58
N GLU A 72 -2.98 -9.79 19.17
CA GLU A 72 -4.07 -10.67 18.70
C GLU A 72 -3.89 -11.10 17.23
N GLY A 73 -2.72 -10.86 16.66
CA GLY A 73 -2.32 -11.19 15.29
C GLY A 73 -0.88 -10.79 15.03
N SER A 74 -0.42 -10.88 13.77
CA SER A 74 0.94 -10.48 13.43
C SER A 74 1.12 -8.96 13.56
N PHE A 75 2.25 -8.54 14.08
CA PHE A 75 2.61 -7.13 14.17
C PHE A 75 2.72 -6.47 12.78
N GLU A 76 3.26 -7.20 11.80
CA GLU A 76 3.31 -6.73 10.40
C GLU A 76 1.90 -6.46 9.86
N GLY A 77 0.93 -7.35 10.12
CA GLY A 77 -0.46 -7.16 9.70
C GLY A 77 -1.12 -5.94 10.36
N TRP A 78 -0.81 -5.70 11.64
CA TRP A 78 -1.30 -4.53 12.37
C TRP A 78 -0.70 -3.23 11.81
N ILE A 79 0.61 -3.18 11.55
CA ILE A 79 1.27 -2.05 10.88
C ILE A 79 0.66 -1.82 9.51
N ARG A 80 0.55 -2.85 8.68
CA ARG A 80 -0.02 -2.80 7.33
C ARG A 80 -1.41 -2.16 7.32
N ARG A 81 -2.27 -2.50 8.27
CA ARG A 81 -3.60 -1.90 8.41
C ARG A 81 -3.54 -0.39 8.66
N ILE A 82 -2.58 0.07 9.45
CA ILE A 82 -2.35 1.52 9.68
C ILE A 82 -1.98 2.20 8.38
N PHE A 83 -1.08 1.62 7.58
CA PHE A 83 -0.64 2.19 6.32
C PHE A 83 -1.76 2.25 5.28
N ILE A 84 -2.56 1.19 5.14
CA ILE A 84 -3.72 1.17 4.25
C ILE A 84 -4.70 2.29 4.62
N ASN A 85 -5.06 2.40 5.89
CA ASN A 85 -5.97 3.44 6.36
C ASN A 85 -5.38 4.84 6.11
N THR A 86 -4.08 5.02 6.35
CA THR A 86 -3.39 6.31 6.10
C THR A 86 -3.41 6.67 4.61
N ALA A 87 -3.16 5.72 3.72
CA ALA A 87 -3.23 5.94 2.27
C ALA A 87 -4.66 6.29 1.79
N ILE A 88 -5.68 5.61 2.34
CA ILE A 88 -7.08 5.92 2.03
C ILE A 88 -7.46 7.30 2.54
N GLU A 89 -7.03 7.69 3.74
CA GLU A 89 -7.27 9.04 4.27
C GLU A 89 -6.57 10.11 3.42
N HIS A 90 -5.32 9.86 3.01
CA HIS A 90 -4.57 10.76 2.13
C HIS A 90 -5.30 10.97 0.81
N TYR A 91 -5.72 9.88 0.15
CA TYR A 91 -6.51 9.94 -1.08
C TYR A 91 -7.81 10.74 -0.90
N ARG A 92 -8.56 10.51 0.19
CA ARG A 92 -9.80 11.24 0.47
C ARG A 92 -9.59 12.74 0.66
N LYS A 93 -8.52 13.13 1.34
CA LYS A 93 -8.14 14.54 1.50
C LYS A 93 -7.84 15.16 0.13
N LYS A 94 -7.06 14.47 -0.69
CA LYS A 94 -6.69 14.88 -2.04
C LYS A 94 -7.94 15.11 -2.91
N VAL A 95 -8.84 14.13 -2.99
CA VAL A 95 -10.10 14.25 -3.76
C VAL A 95 -10.97 15.41 -3.29
N LYS A 96 -11.07 15.66 -1.99
CA LYS A 96 -11.80 16.82 -1.46
C LYS A 96 -11.19 18.15 -1.89
N LEU A 97 -9.87 18.25 -1.96
CA LEU A 97 -9.17 19.44 -2.43
C LEU A 97 -9.31 19.63 -3.94
N TYR A 98 -9.28 18.55 -4.73
CA TYR A 98 -9.35 18.60 -6.21
C TYR A 98 -10.77 18.78 -6.75
N ASN A 99 -11.84 18.46 -5.99
CA ASN A 99 -13.20 18.84 -6.37
C ASN A 99 -13.43 20.37 -6.45
N VAL A 100 -12.37 21.15 -6.15
CA VAL A 100 -12.30 22.62 -6.32
C VAL A 100 -11.45 23.03 -7.54
N THR A 101 -10.67 22.11 -8.13
CA THR A 101 -9.78 22.41 -9.29
C THR A 101 -9.67 21.19 -10.21
N GLU A 102 -9.70 21.42 -11.52
CA GLU A 102 -9.73 20.41 -12.60
C GLU A 102 -8.75 19.24 -12.49
N VAL A 103 -9.20 18.09 -12.99
CA VAL A 103 -8.47 16.82 -13.08
C VAL A 103 -7.21 16.98 -13.94
N GLN A 104 -6.04 16.75 -13.36
CA GLN A 104 -4.80 16.49 -14.12
C GLN A 104 -4.57 14.98 -14.19
N GLU A 105 -4.41 14.47 -15.41
CA GLU A 105 -3.91 13.12 -15.68
C GLU A 105 -2.44 13.03 -15.24
N ASN A 106 -2.20 12.31 -14.16
CA ASN A 106 -0.84 12.04 -13.69
C ASN A 106 -0.37 10.69 -14.21
N THR A 107 0.54 10.72 -15.16
CA THR A 107 1.39 9.58 -15.55
C THR A 107 2.43 9.36 -14.46
N ILE A 108 2.53 8.12 -13.97
CA ILE A 108 3.61 7.71 -13.06
C ILE A 108 4.89 7.65 -13.89
N GLU A 109 5.80 8.60 -13.68
CA GLU A 109 7.14 8.51 -14.23
C GLU A 109 7.90 7.34 -13.61
N ASP A 110 8.66 6.65 -14.45
CA ASP A 110 9.51 5.50 -14.11
C ASP A 110 10.55 5.92 -13.05
N THR A 111 10.23 5.68 -11.79
CA THR A 111 11.20 5.86 -10.70
C THR A 111 11.77 4.51 -10.32
N ASP A 112 13.09 4.48 -10.12
CA ASP A 112 13.90 3.33 -9.71
C ASP A 112 13.28 2.58 -8.52
N LEU A 113 12.42 1.63 -8.82
CA LEU A 113 11.85 0.68 -7.87
C LEU A 113 12.82 -0.49 -7.66
N ASP A 114 14.00 -0.18 -7.18
CA ASP A 114 15.02 -1.19 -6.81
C ASP A 114 14.54 -2.14 -5.68
N ILE A 115 13.39 -1.82 -5.10
CA ILE A 115 12.77 -2.58 -4.00
C ILE A 115 11.90 -3.75 -4.51
N LEU A 116 11.49 -3.74 -5.78
CA LEU A 116 10.65 -4.79 -6.37
C LEU A 116 11.47 -5.62 -7.35
N SER A 117 12.15 -6.63 -6.85
CA SER A 117 13.16 -7.42 -7.52
C SER A 117 12.68 -8.35 -8.65
N SER A 118 11.44 -8.20 -9.17
CA SER A 118 11.03 -8.94 -10.36
C SER A 118 10.25 -8.05 -11.33
N LEU A 119 10.64 -8.08 -12.61
CA LEU A 119 9.92 -7.45 -13.72
C LEU A 119 8.41 -7.77 -13.69
N ALA A 120 8.04 -9.01 -13.37
CA ALA A 120 6.65 -9.44 -13.28
C ALA A 120 5.83 -8.68 -12.21
N VAL A 121 6.43 -8.27 -11.11
CA VAL A 121 5.73 -7.49 -10.06
C VAL A 121 5.51 -6.05 -10.51
N LYS A 122 6.49 -5.44 -11.17
CA LYS A 122 6.36 -4.09 -11.76
C LYS A 122 5.23 -4.07 -12.80
N ASP A 123 5.19 -5.07 -13.68
CA ASP A 123 4.15 -5.18 -14.71
C ASP A 123 2.74 -5.31 -14.12
N ILE A 124 2.58 -6.12 -13.07
CA ILE A 124 1.30 -6.27 -12.38
C ILE A 124 0.88 -4.95 -11.72
N LEU A 125 1.80 -4.26 -11.06
CA LEU A 125 1.52 -2.97 -10.43
C LEU A 125 1.13 -1.92 -11.48
N ASN A 126 1.83 -1.87 -12.60
CA ASN A 126 1.50 -0.96 -13.70
C ASN A 126 0.08 -1.21 -14.23
N ILE A 127 -0.29 -2.48 -14.44
CA ILE A 127 -1.65 -2.85 -14.88
C ILE A 127 -2.70 -2.45 -13.84
N VAL A 128 -2.45 -2.67 -12.55
CA VAL A 128 -3.37 -2.28 -11.48
C VAL A 128 -3.47 -0.75 -11.35
N ASN A 129 -2.40 -0.02 -11.64
CA ASN A 129 -2.41 1.44 -11.64
C ASN A 129 -3.23 2.06 -12.78
N GLU A 130 -3.51 1.33 -13.85
CA GLU A 130 -4.44 1.76 -14.91
C GLU A 130 -5.92 1.73 -14.48
N LEU A 131 -6.23 1.14 -13.33
CA LEU A 131 -7.59 1.18 -12.77
C LEU A 131 -7.94 2.57 -12.27
N SER A 132 -9.21 2.98 -12.47
CA SER A 132 -9.72 4.17 -11.79
C SER A 132 -9.57 4.03 -10.26
N PRO A 133 -9.38 5.14 -9.53
CA PRO A 133 -9.04 5.08 -8.11
C PRO A 133 -9.98 4.24 -7.25
N GLY A 134 -11.30 4.34 -7.45
CA GLY A 134 -12.27 3.53 -6.70
C GLY A 134 -12.13 2.02 -6.98
N TYR A 135 -11.91 1.65 -8.24
CA TYR A 135 -11.69 0.25 -8.62
C TYR A 135 -10.37 -0.28 -8.06
N LYS A 136 -9.31 0.53 -8.13
CA LYS A 136 -7.97 0.21 -7.60
C LYS A 136 -8.03 -0.05 -6.10
N GLN A 137 -8.69 0.82 -5.33
CA GLN A 137 -8.83 0.66 -3.88
C GLN A 137 -9.57 -0.63 -3.52
N VAL A 138 -10.74 -0.87 -4.08
CA VAL A 138 -11.51 -2.09 -3.78
C VAL A 138 -10.76 -3.35 -4.23
N PHE A 139 -10.10 -3.32 -5.37
CA PHE A 139 -9.29 -4.45 -5.86
C PHE A 139 -8.14 -4.76 -4.91
N ASN A 140 -7.33 -3.77 -4.54
CA ASN A 140 -6.21 -3.95 -3.62
C ASN A 140 -6.68 -4.47 -2.26
N MET A 141 -7.72 -3.86 -1.68
CA MET A 141 -8.23 -4.29 -0.37
C MET A 141 -8.78 -5.71 -0.39
N HIS A 142 -9.57 -6.08 -1.41
CA HIS A 142 -10.20 -7.39 -1.44
C HIS A 142 -9.25 -8.50 -1.91
N VAL A 143 -8.53 -8.27 -3.04
CA VAL A 143 -7.76 -9.32 -3.70
C VAL A 143 -6.37 -9.48 -3.08
N ILE A 144 -5.72 -8.37 -2.71
CA ILE A 144 -4.35 -8.40 -2.20
C ILE A 144 -4.33 -8.51 -0.68
N GLU A 145 -5.17 -7.71 0.00
CA GLU A 145 -5.14 -7.61 1.46
C GLU A 145 -6.17 -8.52 2.17
N GLY A 146 -7.12 -9.11 1.43
CA GLY A 146 -8.07 -10.09 1.96
C GLY A 146 -9.24 -9.50 2.76
N TYR A 147 -9.51 -8.18 2.66
CA TYR A 147 -10.66 -7.57 3.32
C TYR A 147 -11.97 -8.10 2.75
N SER A 148 -12.95 -8.31 3.61
CA SER A 148 -14.34 -8.57 3.20
C SER A 148 -15.00 -7.32 2.60
N HIS A 149 -16.01 -7.50 1.76
CA HIS A 149 -16.76 -6.36 1.22
C HIS A 149 -17.42 -5.50 2.31
N LYS A 150 -17.77 -6.09 3.45
CA LYS A 150 -18.29 -5.36 4.61
C LYS A 150 -17.24 -4.42 5.19
N GLU A 151 -16.03 -4.92 5.46
CA GLU A 151 -14.92 -4.09 5.97
C GLU A 151 -14.53 -2.99 4.96
N ILE A 152 -14.49 -3.32 3.66
CA ILE A 152 -14.23 -2.35 2.61
C ILE A 152 -15.29 -1.24 2.60
N ALA A 153 -16.56 -1.62 2.72
CA ALA A 153 -17.66 -0.68 2.77
C ALA A 153 -17.53 0.30 3.94
N GLU A 154 -17.20 -0.20 5.12
CA GLU A 154 -16.97 0.60 6.33
C GLU A 154 -15.77 1.54 6.14
N ILE A 155 -14.63 1.01 5.67
CA ILE A 155 -13.39 1.77 5.49
C ILE A 155 -13.53 2.82 4.39
N LEU A 156 -14.16 2.49 3.25
CA LEU A 156 -14.29 3.41 2.13
C LEU A 156 -15.53 4.33 2.24
N GLY A 157 -16.48 4.06 3.15
CA GLY A 157 -17.73 4.82 3.27
C GLY A 157 -18.66 4.60 2.08
N ILE A 158 -18.72 3.38 1.55
CA ILE A 158 -19.58 2.95 0.44
C ILE A 158 -20.49 1.81 0.91
N THR A 159 -21.41 1.35 0.06
CA THR A 159 -22.21 0.15 0.37
C THR A 159 -21.44 -1.14 -0.01
N GLU A 160 -21.79 -2.28 0.60
CA GLU A 160 -21.25 -3.58 0.16
C GLU A 160 -21.57 -3.88 -1.31
N GLY A 161 -22.75 -3.50 -1.77
CA GLY A 161 -23.16 -3.63 -3.18
C GLY A 161 -22.26 -2.84 -4.11
N THR A 162 -21.88 -1.60 -3.71
CA THR A 162 -20.93 -0.77 -4.43
C THR A 162 -19.54 -1.42 -4.46
N SER A 163 -19.08 -1.95 -3.33
CA SER A 163 -17.80 -2.65 -3.27
C SER A 163 -17.76 -3.87 -4.20
N LYS A 164 -18.82 -4.71 -4.19
CA LYS A 164 -18.93 -5.88 -5.08
C LYS A 164 -18.95 -5.47 -6.56
N SER A 165 -19.73 -4.45 -6.93
CA SER A 165 -19.82 -3.97 -8.31
C SER A 165 -18.51 -3.34 -8.80
N GLN A 166 -17.81 -2.58 -7.96
CA GLN A 166 -16.49 -2.00 -8.27
C GLN A 166 -15.45 -3.10 -8.48
N LEU A 167 -15.42 -4.14 -7.65
CA LEU A 167 -14.52 -5.29 -7.85
C LEU A 167 -14.79 -6.01 -9.17
N ALA A 168 -16.07 -6.25 -9.51
CA ALA A 168 -16.43 -6.90 -10.77
C ALA A 168 -15.96 -6.07 -11.98
N ARG A 169 -16.16 -4.75 -11.94
CA ARG A 169 -15.68 -3.82 -12.98
C ARG A 169 -14.16 -3.76 -13.05
N ALA A 170 -13.46 -3.71 -11.90
CA ALA A 170 -12.01 -3.75 -11.84
C ALA A 170 -11.47 -5.01 -12.55
N LYS A 171 -12.01 -6.19 -12.23
CA LYS A 171 -11.62 -7.45 -12.88
C LYS A 171 -11.88 -7.42 -14.39
N GLY A 172 -12.98 -6.84 -14.85
CA GLY A 172 -13.30 -6.70 -16.27
C GLY A 172 -12.31 -5.79 -17.01
N VAL A 173 -11.91 -4.68 -16.40
CA VAL A 173 -10.91 -3.76 -16.96
C VAL A 173 -9.54 -4.46 -17.04
N LEU A 174 -9.09 -5.07 -15.93
CA LEU A 174 -7.80 -5.78 -15.89
C LEU A 174 -7.72 -6.90 -16.94
N LYS A 175 -8.82 -7.66 -17.12
CA LYS A 175 -8.89 -8.69 -18.16
C LYS A 175 -8.65 -8.12 -19.55
N LYS A 176 -9.31 -7.01 -19.90
CA LYS A 176 -9.14 -6.34 -21.20
C LYS A 176 -7.70 -5.84 -21.39
N ILE A 177 -7.09 -5.21 -20.37
CA ILE A 177 -5.72 -4.71 -20.44
C ILE A 177 -4.75 -5.88 -20.70
N ILE A 178 -4.89 -6.99 -19.98
CA ILE A 178 -4.04 -8.17 -20.13
C ILE A 178 -4.21 -8.80 -21.52
N GLU A 179 -5.43 -8.91 -22.01
CA GLU A 179 -5.70 -9.44 -23.36
C GLU A 179 -5.09 -8.56 -24.44
N THR A 180 -5.19 -7.23 -24.31
CA THR A 180 -4.60 -6.28 -25.24
C THR A 180 -3.06 -6.31 -25.22
N LYS A 181 -2.44 -6.43 -24.04
CA LYS A 181 -0.97 -6.50 -23.91
C LYS A 181 -0.39 -7.85 -24.34
N LYS A 182 -1.18 -8.91 -24.42
CA LYS A 182 -0.75 -10.24 -24.93
C LYS A 182 -0.80 -10.38 -26.46
N ILE A 183 -1.42 -9.45 -27.18
CA ILE A 183 -1.62 -9.52 -28.64
C ILE A 183 -0.43 -9.06 -29.51
N PRO A 184 0.68 -8.43 -29.05
CA PRO A 184 1.70 -7.93 -30.00
C PRO A 184 2.71 -8.96 -30.53
N ASN A 185 2.62 -10.27 -30.29
CA ASN A 185 3.69 -11.19 -30.70
C ASN A 185 3.34 -12.30 -31.69
N SER A 186 2.21 -12.23 -32.41
CA SER A 186 1.90 -13.26 -33.41
C SER A 186 1.72 -12.77 -34.84
N ALA A 187 2.10 -11.52 -35.17
CA ALA A 187 1.89 -10.96 -36.51
C ALA A 187 3.14 -10.59 -37.30
N ASN A 188 4.35 -10.96 -36.86
CA ASN A 188 5.60 -10.67 -37.61
C ASN A 188 6.50 -11.90 -37.80
N GLU A 189 5.92 -13.03 -38.19
CA GLU A 189 6.67 -14.10 -38.84
C GLU A 189 5.87 -14.54 -40.07
N LYS A 190 6.09 -13.82 -41.16
CA LYS A 190 5.99 -14.33 -42.54
C LYS A 190 6.94 -13.57 -43.42
#